data_f31ea721858193bb425caf9dc6c2a20d
#
_entry.id   f31ea721858193bb425caf9dc6c2a20d
#
_cell.length_a   1.000
_cell.length_b   1.000
_cell.length_c   1.000
_cell.angle_alpha   90.00
_cell.angle_beta   90.00
_cell.angle_gamma   90.00
#
_symmetry.space_group_name_H-M   'P 1'
#
loop_
_entity.id
_entity.type
_entity.pdbx_description
1 polymer ?
#
loop_
_entity_poly.entity_id
_entity_poly.type
_entity_poly.pdbx_seq_one_letter_code
_entity_poly.pdbx_strand_id
1 'polypeptide(L)'
;MKKPLLVAFLLLTLILGACGGGSLEGEEVTITGALIGEDQEGFRANIAAIEEATGIIVTYQGSDNFEQEIQIQMESGDTPDFALWPQPGAVVDAANRGMLVPLEDLGIDLDEYKSSFSSYLVGLGTVDGVVYGGANAANLKSIVWYQPAEFEARGYAIPNTWDEMIALADQIVADGMNPFCFGMYSNGASGWLATDWMEDIMLRTGEGVNSYDKWVTNELKFSSDTVTNAATLLSQIMHTENYVVGGTDAIVSTYFGNAQDPMFS
;
A
#
# COMPACT_ATOMS: atom_id res chain seq x y z
N MET A 1 29.81 -24.16 66.36
CA MET A 1 28.79 -23.16 65.98
C MET A 1 29.34 -22.21 64.90
N LYS A 2 29.24 -22.56 63.63
CA LYS A 2 29.51 -21.65 62.47
C LYS A 2 28.93 -22.30 61.20
N LYS A 3 27.64 -22.17 60.93
CA LYS A 3 27.00 -22.49 59.62
C LYS A 3 25.61 -21.85 59.52
N PRO A 4 25.49 -20.52 59.32
CA PRO A 4 24.36 -20.02 58.59
C PRO A 4 24.71 -19.06 57.41
N LEU A 5 26.01 -18.82 57.12
CA LEU A 5 26.37 -17.80 56.12
C LEU A 5 26.44 -18.32 54.67
N LEU A 6 26.45 -19.64 54.47
CA LEU A 6 26.56 -20.22 53.13
C LEU A 6 25.20 -20.41 52.41
N VAL A 7 24.11 -20.46 53.18
CA VAL A 7 22.76 -20.67 52.62
C VAL A 7 22.13 -19.33 52.13
N ALA A 8 22.54 -18.20 52.72
CA ALA A 8 22.04 -16.89 52.29
C ALA A 8 22.65 -16.42 50.95
N PHE A 9 23.84 -16.91 50.58
CA PHE A 9 24.49 -16.54 49.32
C PHE A 9 23.98 -17.36 48.12
N LEU A 10 23.43 -18.57 48.36
CA LEU A 10 22.83 -19.39 47.30
C LEU A 10 21.39 -18.97 46.95
N LEU A 11 20.69 -18.24 47.82
CA LEU A 11 19.35 -17.73 47.59
C LEU A 11 19.35 -16.37 46.90
N LEU A 12 20.48 -15.64 46.93
CA LEU A 12 20.59 -14.34 46.25
C LEU A 12 20.96 -14.46 44.77
N THR A 13 21.49 -15.63 44.35
CA THR A 13 21.81 -15.93 42.94
C THR A 13 20.60 -16.45 42.13
N LEU A 14 19.49 -16.79 42.80
CA LEU A 14 18.27 -17.30 42.15
C LEU A 14 17.23 -16.18 41.85
N ILE A 15 17.47 -14.93 42.29
CA ILE A 15 16.53 -13.81 42.03
C ILE A 15 16.99 -12.95 40.83
N LEU A 16 18.21 -13.17 40.30
CA LEU A 16 18.72 -12.43 39.13
C LEU A 16 18.41 -13.13 37.79
N GLY A 17 17.68 -14.25 37.81
CA GLY A 17 17.32 -15.01 36.61
C GLY A 17 15.86 -14.85 36.15
N ALA A 18 15.09 -13.92 36.71
CA ALA A 18 13.64 -13.79 36.41
C ALA A 18 13.25 -12.54 35.60
N CYS A 19 14.20 -11.91 34.92
CA CYS A 19 13.91 -11.01 33.78
C CYS A 19 14.44 -11.73 32.51
N GLY A 20 13.81 -12.82 32.16
CA GLY A 20 14.07 -13.56 30.93
C GLY A 20 13.33 -12.88 29.76
N GLY A 21 13.72 -11.70 29.38
CA GLY A 21 13.62 -11.29 27.99
C GLY A 21 14.70 -12.10 27.26
N GLY A 22 14.33 -13.14 26.50
CA GLY A 22 15.26 -13.84 25.61
C GLY A 22 15.93 -12.80 24.72
N SER A 23 17.25 -12.92 24.51
CA SER A 23 17.93 -12.12 23.50
C SER A 23 17.27 -12.39 22.16
N LEU A 24 16.89 -11.34 21.42
CA LEU A 24 16.42 -11.46 20.03
C LEU A 24 17.58 -11.59 19.04
N GLU A 25 18.81 -11.52 19.53
CA GLU A 25 20.02 -11.57 18.72
C GLU A 25 20.15 -12.90 17.95
N GLY A 26 20.19 -12.78 16.63
CA GLY A 26 20.31 -13.91 15.71
C GLY A 26 18.98 -14.61 15.38
N GLU A 27 17.85 -14.16 15.93
CA GLU A 27 16.53 -14.65 15.50
C GLU A 27 16.27 -14.19 14.06
N GLU A 28 15.81 -15.10 13.21
CA GLU A 28 15.53 -14.84 11.80
C GLU A 28 14.04 -14.49 11.61
N VAL A 29 13.77 -13.42 10.86
CA VAL A 29 12.42 -12.98 10.48
C VAL A 29 12.35 -12.86 8.97
N THR A 30 11.34 -13.48 8.38
CA THR A 30 11.08 -13.46 6.95
C THR A 30 9.92 -12.54 6.62
N ILE A 31 10.14 -11.64 5.68
CA ILE A 31 9.10 -10.71 5.18
C ILE A 31 9.03 -10.83 3.66
N THR A 32 7.83 -10.95 3.10
CA THR A 32 7.61 -10.86 1.65
C THR A 32 6.67 -9.72 1.32
N GLY A 33 6.79 -9.16 0.12
CA GLY A 33 5.93 -8.04 -0.28
C GLY A 33 6.12 -7.62 -1.73
N ALA A 34 5.33 -6.64 -2.15
CA ALA A 34 5.35 -6.10 -3.51
C ALA A 34 6.45 -5.03 -3.75
N LEU A 35 7.18 -4.61 -2.72
CA LEU A 35 8.22 -3.58 -2.87
C LEU A 35 9.44 -4.16 -3.59
N ILE A 36 9.82 -3.56 -4.71
CA ILE A 36 10.99 -3.92 -5.53
C ILE A 36 11.81 -2.68 -5.87
N GLY A 37 13.04 -2.85 -6.35
CA GLY A 37 13.90 -1.75 -6.78
C GLY A 37 14.16 -0.73 -5.65
N GLU A 38 13.99 0.56 -5.92
CA GLU A 38 14.25 1.65 -4.97
C GLU A 38 13.33 1.60 -3.74
N ASP A 39 12.07 1.18 -3.90
CA ASP A 39 11.14 1.03 -2.79
C ASP A 39 11.61 -0.06 -1.82
N GLN A 40 12.15 -1.16 -2.34
CA GLN A 40 12.76 -2.21 -1.54
C GLN A 40 14.00 -1.71 -0.80
N GLU A 41 14.84 -0.90 -1.45
CA GLU A 41 16.03 -0.32 -0.81
C GLU A 41 15.63 0.61 0.34
N GLY A 42 14.62 1.46 0.14
CA GLY A 42 14.05 2.31 1.18
C GLY A 42 13.50 1.52 2.36
N PHE A 43 12.75 0.45 2.08
CA PHE A 43 12.23 -0.44 3.12
C PHE A 43 13.35 -1.13 3.91
N ARG A 44 14.38 -1.65 3.23
CA ARG A 44 15.55 -2.26 3.88
C ARG A 44 16.31 -1.28 4.77
N ALA A 45 16.42 -0.01 4.37
CA ALA A 45 17.05 1.02 5.19
C ALA A 45 16.29 1.25 6.52
N ASN A 46 14.97 1.16 6.51
CA ASN A 46 14.15 1.22 7.73
C ASN A 46 14.34 -0.02 8.60
N ILE A 47 14.42 -1.21 7.99
CA ILE A 47 14.66 -2.47 8.72
C ILE A 47 16.05 -2.46 9.40
N ALA A 48 17.08 -1.93 8.76
CA ALA A 48 18.43 -1.91 9.30
C ALA A 48 18.52 -1.27 10.69
N ALA A 49 17.69 -0.26 10.98
CA ALA A 49 17.62 0.37 12.30
C ALA A 49 17.02 -0.59 13.35
N ILE A 50 16.09 -1.45 12.96
CA ILE A 50 15.49 -2.46 13.82
C ILE A 50 16.51 -3.58 14.11
N GLU A 51 17.20 -4.05 13.07
CA GLU A 51 18.26 -5.05 13.20
C GLU A 51 19.38 -4.57 14.14
N GLU A 52 19.83 -3.32 13.98
CA GLU A 52 20.84 -2.71 14.86
C GLU A 52 20.35 -2.62 16.32
N ALA A 53 19.08 -2.31 16.53
CA ALA A 53 18.53 -2.13 17.88
C ALA A 53 18.24 -3.45 18.59
N THR A 54 17.93 -4.52 17.87
CA THR A 54 17.40 -5.78 18.42
C THR A 54 18.32 -6.98 18.22
N GLY A 55 19.21 -6.94 17.22
CA GLY A 55 20.05 -8.08 16.81
C GLY A 55 19.31 -9.15 16.00
N ILE A 56 18.03 -8.93 15.64
CA ILE A 56 17.33 -9.83 14.71
C ILE A 56 17.92 -9.73 13.31
N ILE A 57 17.72 -10.78 12.52
CA ILE A 57 18.12 -10.84 11.11
C ILE A 57 16.86 -10.87 10.26
N VAL A 58 16.62 -9.82 9.48
CA VAL A 58 15.42 -9.71 8.63
C VAL A 58 15.75 -10.04 7.18
N THR A 59 15.11 -11.07 6.64
CA THR A 59 15.15 -11.38 5.22
C THR A 59 13.90 -10.84 4.54
N TYR A 60 14.06 -9.82 3.68
CA TYR A 60 12.98 -9.32 2.85
C TYR A 60 13.09 -9.87 1.43
N GLN A 61 12.00 -10.44 0.92
CA GLN A 61 11.84 -10.91 -0.45
C GLN A 61 10.75 -10.09 -1.15
N GLY A 62 11.18 -9.20 -2.05
CA GLY A 62 10.29 -8.42 -2.92
C GLY A 62 9.98 -9.16 -4.22
N SER A 63 8.73 -9.10 -4.67
CA SER A 63 8.32 -9.67 -5.95
C SER A 63 7.22 -8.83 -6.59
N ASP A 64 7.31 -8.60 -7.90
CA ASP A 64 6.26 -7.99 -8.71
C ASP A 64 5.08 -8.95 -9.00
N ASN A 65 5.21 -10.22 -8.63
CA ASN A 65 4.14 -11.22 -8.63
C ASN A 65 3.69 -11.60 -7.20
N PHE A 66 4.07 -10.81 -6.19
CA PHE A 66 3.84 -11.08 -4.77
C PHE A 66 2.41 -11.52 -4.46
N GLU A 67 1.40 -10.86 -5.02
CA GLU A 67 -0.01 -11.15 -4.73
C GLU A 67 -0.44 -12.57 -5.15
N GLN A 68 0.19 -13.13 -6.19
CA GLN A 68 -0.05 -14.52 -6.60
C GLN A 68 0.80 -15.48 -5.77
N GLU A 69 2.06 -15.13 -5.51
CA GLU A 69 3.01 -15.98 -4.78
C GLU A 69 2.57 -16.17 -3.32
N ILE A 70 2.11 -15.12 -2.65
CA ILE A 70 1.64 -15.22 -1.26
C ILE A 70 0.40 -16.10 -1.12
N GLN A 71 -0.50 -16.14 -2.12
CA GLN A 71 -1.64 -17.04 -2.13
C GLN A 71 -1.19 -18.51 -2.16
N ILE A 72 -0.20 -18.82 -3.01
CA ILE A 72 0.37 -20.16 -3.12
C ILE A 72 1.07 -20.55 -1.81
N GLN A 73 1.83 -19.65 -1.20
CA GLN A 73 2.50 -19.86 0.08
C GLN A 73 1.48 -20.13 1.20
N MET A 74 0.42 -19.32 1.29
CA MET A 74 -0.66 -19.54 2.25
C MET A 74 -1.37 -20.89 2.07
N GLU A 75 -1.63 -21.30 0.82
CA GLU A 75 -2.27 -22.59 0.54
C GLU A 75 -1.37 -23.79 0.82
N SER A 76 -0.07 -23.66 0.60
CA SER A 76 0.92 -24.73 0.86
C SER A 76 1.33 -24.81 2.33
N GLY A 77 1.10 -23.75 3.13
CA GLY A 77 1.57 -23.66 4.52
C GLY A 77 3.04 -23.26 4.64
N ASP A 78 3.70 -22.87 3.55
CA ASP A 78 5.09 -22.35 3.54
C ASP A 78 5.06 -20.82 3.53
N THR A 79 4.59 -20.24 4.63
CA THR A 79 4.34 -18.81 4.77
C THR A 79 5.53 -18.07 5.36
N PRO A 80 5.76 -16.80 4.98
CA PRO A 80 6.67 -15.92 5.69
C PRO A 80 6.10 -15.55 7.06
N ASP A 81 6.94 -14.97 7.94
CA ASP A 81 6.49 -14.44 9.21
C ASP A 81 5.60 -13.20 9.02
N PHE A 82 5.93 -12.36 8.02
CA PHE A 82 5.14 -11.19 7.65
C PHE A 82 4.94 -11.09 6.14
N ALA A 83 3.79 -10.57 5.74
CA ALA A 83 3.47 -10.23 4.36
C ALA A 83 3.05 -8.76 4.25
N LEU A 84 3.65 -8.02 3.29
CA LEU A 84 3.33 -6.62 3.02
C LEU A 84 2.41 -6.52 1.82
N TRP A 85 1.10 -6.52 2.07
CA TRP A 85 0.11 -6.31 1.02
C TRP A 85 -0.06 -4.83 0.69
N PRO A 86 -0.06 -4.47 -0.60
CA PRO A 86 -0.43 -3.12 -1.02
C PRO A 86 -1.92 -2.85 -0.88
N GLN A 87 -2.75 -3.91 -0.84
CA GLN A 87 -4.21 -3.85 -0.84
C GLN A 87 -4.78 -4.29 0.52
N PRO A 88 -5.43 -3.41 1.29
CA PRO A 88 -6.04 -3.78 2.59
C PRO A 88 -7.07 -4.90 2.47
N GLY A 89 -7.81 -4.97 1.35
CA GLY A 89 -8.80 -6.03 1.11
C GLY A 89 -8.20 -7.43 1.12
N ALA A 90 -6.93 -7.60 0.74
CA ALA A 90 -6.24 -8.88 0.80
C ALA A 90 -5.97 -9.33 2.25
N VAL A 91 -5.70 -8.37 3.16
CA VAL A 91 -5.57 -8.65 4.60
C VAL A 91 -6.90 -9.15 5.17
N VAL A 92 -8.02 -8.49 4.79
CA VAL A 92 -9.36 -8.90 5.21
C VAL A 92 -9.70 -10.30 4.69
N ASP A 93 -9.40 -10.61 3.42
CA ASP A 93 -9.63 -11.96 2.86
C ASP A 93 -8.80 -13.02 3.59
N ALA A 94 -7.51 -12.78 3.78
CA ALA A 94 -6.62 -13.70 4.48
C ALA A 94 -7.06 -13.94 5.93
N ALA A 95 -7.51 -12.90 6.66
CA ALA A 95 -8.05 -13.01 8.00
C ALA A 95 -9.33 -13.85 8.04
N ASN A 96 -10.29 -13.60 7.12
CA ASN A 96 -11.52 -14.38 7.01
C ASN A 96 -11.27 -15.86 6.71
N ARG A 97 -10.18 -16.18 6.04
CA ARG A 97 -9.74 -17.55 5.76
C ARG A 97 -8.95 -18.19 6.92
N GLY A 98 -8.72 -17.45 8.01
CA GLY A 98 -7.93 -17.93 9.16
C GLY A 98 -6.44 -18.09 8.86
N MET A 99 -5.91 -17.34 7.91
CA MET A 99 -4.50 -17.39 7.48
C MET A 99 -3.61 -16.39 8.23
N LEU A 100 -4.20 -15.52 9.04
CA LEU A 100 -3.48 -14.50 9.81
C LEU A 100 -3.66 -14.72 11.31
N VAL A 101 -2.64 -14.33 12.07
CA VAL A 101 -2.67 -14.32 13.54
C VAL A 101 -3.11 -12.94 14.01
N PRO A 102 -4.05 -12.82 14.97
CA PRO A 102 -4.38 -11.55 15.60
C PRO A 102 -3.16 -10.86 16.19
N LEU A 103 -3.04 -9.53 16.04
CA LEU A 103 -1.90 -8.79 16.59
C LEU A 103 -1.83 -8.88 18.12
N GLU A 104 -2.96 -9.01 18.80
CA GLU A 104 -2.99 -9.21 20.27
C GLU A 104 -2.34 -10.53 20.71
N ASP A 105 -2.46 -11.59 19.90
CA ASP A 105 -1.86 -12.89 20.18
C ASP A 105 -0.32 -12.86 19.99
N LEU A 106 0.20 -11.85 19.30
CA LEU A 106 1.63 -11.58 19.15
C LEU A 106 2.20 -10.73 20.30
N GLY A 107 1.37 -10.35 21.28
CA GLY A 107 1.78 -9.55 22.43
C GLY A 107 1.92 -8.05 22.14
N ILE A 108 1.34 -7.57 21.03
CA ILE A 108 1.31 -6.15 20.68
C ILE A 108 0.32 -5.42 21.59
N ASP A 109 0.73 -4.30 22.18
CA ASP A 109 -0.16 -3.41 22.89
C ASP A 109 -1.09 -2.69 21.89
N LEU A 110 -2.33 -3.17 21.79
CA LEU A 110 -3.31 -2.64 20.86
C LEU A 110 -3.77 -1.23 21.19
N ASP A 111 -3.70 -0.80 22.47
CA ASP A 111 -4.07 0.57 22.86
C ASP A 111 -2.98 1.54 22.38
N GLU A 112 -1.71 1.20 22.55
CA GLU A 112 -0.59 1.95 22.00
C GLU A 112 -0.66 2.00 20.47
N TYR A 113 -0.85 0.85 19.80
CA TYR A 113 -0.98 0.76 18.36
C TYR A 113 -2.14 1.66 17.85
N LYS A 114 -3.34 1.53 18.42
CA LYS A 114 -4.52 2.32 18.03
C LYS A 114 -4.35 3.81 18.28
N SER A 115 -3.56 4.20 19.29
CA SER A 115 -3.27 5.60 19.58
C SER A 115 -2.31 6.24 18.55
N SER A 116 -1.50 5.43 17.89
CA SER A 116 -0.46 5.86 16.93
C SER A 116 -1.00 6.08 15.51
N PHE A 117 -2.19 5.55 15.19
CA PHE A 117 -2.78 5.61 13.86
C PHE A 117 -4.20 6.17 13.90
N SER A 118 -4.67 6.71 12.76
CA SER A 118 -6.07 7.08 12.64
C SER A 118 -6.97 5.85 12.75
N SER A 119 -8.18 6.01 13.28
CA SER A 119 -9.16 4.91 13.37
C SER A 119 -9.49 4.29 12.00
N TYR A 120 -9.40 5.08 10.93
CA TYR A 120 -9.58 4.60 9.57
C TYR A 120 -8.46 3.61 9.16
N LEU A 121 -7.19 3.95 9.37
CA LEU A 121 -6.06 3.07 9.06
C LEU A 121 -6.09 1.78 9.90
N VAL A 122 -6.43 1.89 11.19
CA VAL A 122 -6.63 0.71 12.04
C VAL A 122 -7.77 -0.17 11.51
N GLY A 123 -8.86 0.46 11.06
CA GLY A 123 -10.03 -0.21 10.48
C GLY A 123 -9.70 -1.05 9.26
N LEU A 124 -8.76 -0.62 8.42
CA LEU A 124 -8.35 -1.35 7.20
C LEU A 124 -7.75 -2.73 7.48
N GLY A 125 -7.13 -2.93 8.65
CA GLY A 125 -6.58 -4.22 9.09
C GLY A 125 -7.45 -4.94 10.13
N THR A 126 -8.70 -4.48 10.35
CA THR A 126 -9.59 -5.01 11.40
C THR A 126 -10.74 -5.80 10.77
N VAL A 127 -10.95 -7.03 11.22
CA VAL A 127 -12.06 -7.90 10.81
C VAL A 127 -12.82 -8.33 12.05
N ASP A 128 -14.15 -8.09 12.08
CA ASP A 128 -15.04 -8.42 13.20
C ASP A 128 -14.53 -7.92 14.57
N GLY A 129 -13.86 -6.76 14.57
CA GLY A 129 -13.32 -6.12 15.78
C GLY A 129 -11.93 -6.61 16.21
N VAL A 130 -11.37 -7.60 15.54
CA VAL A 130 -10.02 -8.15 15.76
C VAL A 130 -9.03 -7.53 14.76
N VAL A 131 -7.89 -7.06 15.25
CA VAL A 131 -6.83 -6.45 14.42
C VAL A 131 -5.86 -7.53 13.94
N TYR A 132 -5.76 -7.73 12.63
CA TYR A 132 -4.86 -8.70 11.99
C TYR A 132 -3.70 -8.05 11.25
N GLY A 133 -3.84 -6.80 10.82
CA GLY A 133 -2.83 -6.11 10.05
C GLY A 133 -2.57 -4.70 10.55
N GLY A 134 -1.34 -4.24 10.40
CA GLY A 134 -0.91 -2.89 10.69
C GLY A 134 -0.58 -2.09 9.44
N ALA A 135 -0.87 -0.79 9.44
CA ALA A 135 -0.45 0.10 8.39
C ALA A 135 1.08 0.26 8.42
N ASN A 136 1.74 -0.13 7.32
CA ASN A 136 3.18 0.05 7.15
C ASN A 136 3.52 1.43 6.55
N ALA A 137 2.72 1.87 5.59
CA ALA A 137 2.86 3.16 4.93
C ALA A 137 1.50 3.71 4.52
N ALA A 138 1.43 5.03 4.36
CA ALA A 138 0.29 5.72 3.77
C ALA A 138 0.77 6.49 2.54
N ASN A 139 0.23 6.18 1.38
CA ASN A 139 0.58 6.82 0.12
C ASN A 139 -0.51 7.78 -0.31
N LEU A 140 -0.12 8.97 -0.73
CA LEU A 140 -1.04 9.90 -1.38
C LEU A 140 -1.22 9.48 -2.84
N LYS A 141 -2.44 9.18 -3.23
CA LYS A 141 -2.81 8.67 -4.55
C LYS A 141 -3.48 9.74 -5.41
N SER A 142 -3.66 9.43 -6.70
CA SER A 142 -4.40 10.25 -7.66
C SER A 142 -3.86 11.68 -7.81
N ILE A 143 -2.53 11.82 -7.77
CA ILE A 143 -1.84 13.09 -8.04
C ILE A 143 -1.49 13.15 -9.51
N VAL A 144 -1.79 14.28 -10.14
CA VAL A 144 -1.34 14.57 -11.50
C VAL A 144 -0.06 15.40 -11.43
N TRP A 145 1.04 14.83 -11.86
CA TRP A 145 2.33 15.51 -11.94
C TRP A 145 2.42 16.31 -13.24
N TYR A 146 3.05 17.47 -13.19
CA TYR A 146 3.27 18.30 -14.37
C TYR A 146 4.63 19.00 -14.31
N GLN A 147 5.11 19.51 -15.44
CA GLN A 147 6.33 20.29 -15.53
C GLN A 147 6.03 21.79 -15.43
N PRO A 148 6.31 22.47 -14.32
CA PRO A 148 5.93 23.87 -14.12
C PRO A 148 6.52 24.81 -15.19
N ALA A 149 7.76 24.61 -15.59
CA ALA A 149 8.44 25.44 -16.58
C ALA A 149 7.79 25.35 -17.97
N GLU A 150 7.36 24.13 -18.39
CA GLU A 150 6.65 23.94 -19.65
C GLU A 150 5.26 24.58 -19.62
N PHE A 151 4.54 24.43 -18.50
CA PHE A 151 3.22 25.04 -18.32
C PHE A 151 3.32 26.59 -18.42
N GLU A 152 4.31 27.18 -17.74
CA GLU A 152 4.54 28.63 -17.80
C GLU A 152 4.92 29.08 -19.22
N ALA A 153 5.84 28.38 -19.90
CA ALA A 153 6.28 28.72 -21.24
C ALA A 153 5.14 28.66 -22.29
N ARG A 154 4.17 27.78 -22.10
CA ARG A 154 3.01 27.60 -22.99
C ARG A 154 1.76 28.37 -22.55
N GLY A 155 1.83 29.00 -21.38
CA GLY A 155 0.69 29.73 -20.82
C GLY A 155 -0.47 28.83 -20.37
N TYR A 156 -0.18 27.56 -19.98
CA TYR A 156 -1.17 26.65 -19.46
C TYR A 156 -1.52 27.01 -18.01
N ALA A 157 -2.81 27.08 -17.70
CA ALA A 157 -3.28 27.28 -16.35
C ALA A 157 -3.47 25.93 -15.64
N ILE A 158 -3.11 25.86 -14.35
CA ILE A 158 -3.39 24.67 -13.53
C ILE A 158 -4.90 24.57 -13.32
N PRO A 159 -5.55 23.44 -13.70
CA PRO A 159 -6.98 23.28 -13.58
C PRO A 159 -7.40 23.12 -12.10
N ASN A 160 -8.56 23.68 -11.73
CA ASN A 160 -9.17 23.54 -10.42
C ASN A 160 -10.39 22.61 -10.42
N THR A 161 -10.90 22.29 -11.62
CA THR A 161 -12.05 21.43 -11.80
C THR A 161 -11.77 20.38 -12.86
N TRP A 162 -12.59 19.33 -12.89
CA TRP A 162 -12.52 18.30 -13.93
C TRP A 162 -12.70 18.90 -15.33
N ASP A 163 -13.69 19.76 -15.51
CA ASP A 163 -13.96 20.38 -16.80
C ASP A 163 -12.80 21.26 -17.28
N GLU A 164 -12.15 21.99 -16.37
CA GLU A 164 -10.93 22.75 -16.67
C GLU A 164 -9.76 21.83 -17.05
N MET A 165 -9.63 20.67 -16.41
CA MET A 165 -8.61 19.68 -16.75
C MET A 165 -8.84 19.10 -18.15
N ILE A 166 -10.07 18.79 -18.50
CA ILE A 166 -10.41 18.29 -19.85
C ILE A 166 -10.19 19.40 -20.90
N ALA A 167 -10.59 20.65 -20.61
CA ALA A 167 -10.34 21.78 -21.51
C ALA A 167 -8.84 22.04 -21.73
N LEU A 168 -8.02 21.90 -20.69
CA LEU A 168 -6.57 21.98 -20.82
C LEU A 168 -6.01 20.80 -21.65
N ALA A 169 -6.53 19.60 -21.45
CA ALA A 169 -6.14 18.43 -22.25
C ALA A 169 -6.43 18.64 -23.73
N ASP A 170 -7.61 19.19 -24.08
CA ASP A 170 -7.98 19.56 -25.46
C ASP A 170 -7.03 20.63 -26.05
N GLN A 171 -6.63 21.61 -25.24
CA GLN A 171 -5.65 22.61 -25.64
C GLN A 171 -4.29 21.99 -25.94
N ILE A 172 -3.80 21.11 -25.06
CA ILE A 172 -2.51 20.41 -25.25
C ILE A 172 -2.53 19.57 -26.53
N VAL A 173 -3.66 18.89 -26.82
CA VAL A 173 -3.81 18.15 -28.08
C VAL A 173 -3.79 19.09 -29.29
N ALA A 174 -4.47 20.24 -29.20
CA ALA A 174 -4.46 21.25 -30.29
C ALA A 174 -3.05 21.81 -30.54
N ASP A 175 -2.20 21.88 -29.51
CA ASP A 175 -0.79 22.26 -29.59
C ASP A 175 0.12 21.12 -30.12
N GLY A 176 -0.47 19.98 -30.48
CA GLY A 176 0.23 18.82 -31.08
C GLY A 176 0.91 17.87 -30.10
N MET A 177 0.49 17.86 -28.85
CA MET A 177 1.05 17.01 -27.79
C MET A 177 -0.02 16.11 -27.17
N ASN A 178 0.44 15.11 -26.39
CA ASN A 178 -0.45 14.27 -25.59
C ASN A 178 -0.47 14.80 -24.14
N PRO A 179 -1.64 15.08 -23.55
CA PRO A 179 -1.74 15.65 -22.21
C PRO A 179 -1.37 14.68 -21.08
N PHE A 180 -1.49 13.37 -21.29
CA PHE A 180 -1.27 12.38 -20.23
C PHE A 180 -0.25 11.33 -20.62
N CYS A 181 0.60 11.01 -19.64
CA CYS A 181 1.42 9.80 -19.60
C CYS A 181 0.72 8.82 -18.66
N PHE A 182 0.17 7.71 -19.17
CA PHE A 182 -0.62 6.77 -18.39
C PHE A 182 -0.29 5.34 -18.79
N GLY A 183 0.22 4.55 -17.85
CA GLY A 183 0.54 3.15 -18.06
C GLY A 183 0.01 2.31 -16.89
N MET A 184 -0.63 1.17 -17.20
CA MET A 184 -1.28 0.30 -16.22
C MET A 184 -0.65 -1.09 -16.11
N TYR A 185 0.35 -1.40 -16.94
CA TYR A 185 0.96 -2.71 -16.88
C TYR A 185 1.79 -2.85 -15.58
N SER A 186 1.52 -3.90 -14.82
CA SER A 186 2.21 -4.26 -13.57
C SER A 186 2.10 -5.77 -13.34
N ASN A 187 2.46 -6.60 -14.31
CA ASN A 187 2.34 -8.06 -14.24
C ASN A 187 0.97 -8.51 -13.67
N GLY A 188 0.96 -9.31 -12.61
CA GLY A 188 -0.26 -9.82 -11.97
C GLY A 188 -1.16 -8.75 -11.37
N ALA A 189 -0.61 -7.57 -11.03
CA ALA A 189 -1.34 -6.45 -10.46
C ALA A 189 -1.78 -5.41 -11.51
N SER A 190 -1.66 -5.71 -12.83
CA SER A 190 -2.02 -4.77 -13.88
C SER A 190 -3.43 -4.20 -13.71
N GLY A 191 -3.55 -2.88 -13.89
CA GLY A 191 -4.83 -2.15 -13.74
C GLY A 191 -4.98 -1.38 -12.43
N TRP A 192 -4.10 -1.55 -11.45
CA TRP A 192 -4.23 -0.90 -10.14
C TRP A 192 -4.29 0.64 -10.22
N LEU A 193 -3.60 1.26 -11.19
CA LEU A 193 -3.69 2.71 -11.39
C LEU A 193 -5.11 3.16 -11.76
N ALA A 194 -5.80 2.39 -12.61
CA ALA A 194 -7.19 2.71 -12.96
C ALA A 194 -8.10 2.54 -11.74
N THR A 195 -7.82 1.58 -10.85
CA THR A 195 -8.55 1.42 -9.59
C THR A 195 -8.35 2.64 -8.69
N ASP A 196 -7.12 3.11 -8.50
CA ASP A 196 -6.81 4.31 -7.72
C ASP A 196 -7.56 5.54 -8.26
N TRP A 197 -7.62 5.72 -9.59
CA TRP A 197 -8.38 6.80 -10.20
C TRP A 197 -9.89 6.65 -9.99
N MET A 198 -10.42 5.44 -10.10
CA MET A 198 -11.84 5.17 -9.82
C MET A 198 -12.19 5.53 -8.39
N GLU A 199 -11.36 5.13 -7.44
CA GLU A 199 -11.53 5.41 -6.01
C GLU A 199 -11.55 6.92 -5.73
N ASP A 200 -10.57 7.66 -6.27
CA ASP A 200 -10.50 9.12 -6.09
C ASP A 200 -11.70 9.84 -6.73
N ILE A 201 -12.10 9.45 -7.94
CA ILE A 201 -13.27 10.01 -8.59
C ILE A 201 -14.55 9.70 -7.80
N MET A 202 -14.68 8.48 -7.27
CA MET A 202 -15.81 8.09 -6.40
C MET A 202 -15.88 8.96 -5.14
N LEU A 203 -14.74 9.23 -4.50
CA LEU A 203 -14.64 10.09 -3.32
C LEU A 203 -15.05 11.54 -3.61
N ARG A 204 -14.85 12.04 -4.85
CA ARG A 204 -15.12 13.42 -5.24
C ARG A 204 -16.52 13.63 -5.84
N THR A 205 -17.09 12.62 -6.47
CA THR A 205 -18.34 12.75 -7.23
C THR A 205 -19.55 12.13 -6.56
N GLY A 206 -19.36 11.21 -5.60
CA GLY A 206 -20.44 10.59 -4.84
C GLY A 206 -20.72 11.30 -3.51
N GLU A 207 -21.07 10.52 -2.51
CA GLU A 207 -21.22 10.95 -1.13
C GLU A 207 -19.88 10.86 -0.34
N GLY A 208 -18.77 11.01 -1.03
CA GLY A 208 -17.43 10.89 -0.45
C GLY A 208 -17.13 9.47 0.05
N VAL A 209 -16.50 9.38 1.24
CA VAL A 209 -16.15 8.11 1.88
C VAL A 209 -17.34 7.16 1.99
N ASN A 210 -18.55 7.67 2.25
CA ASN A 210 -19.74 6.83 2.36
C ASN A 210 -20.07 6.07 1.06
N SER A 211 -19.89 6.70 -0.12
CA SER A 211 -20.06 5.98 -1.40
C SER A 211 -18.95 4.94 -1.60
N TYR A 212 -17.73 5.27 -1.24
CA TYR A 212 -16.60 4.37 -1.33
C TYR A 212 -16.79 3.12 -0.45
N ASP A 213 -17.13 3.29 0.83
CA ASP A 213 -17.34 2.19 1.77
C ASP A 213 -18.48 1.26 1.32
N LYS A 214 -19.59 1.84 0.84
CA LYS A 214 -20.70 1.06 0.26
C LYS A 214 -20.29 0.30 -1.01
N TRP A 215 -19.40 0.86 -1.80
CA TRP A 215 -18.90 0.18 -2.99
C TRP A 215 -17.99 -0.99 -2.63
N VAL A 216 -17.06 -0.80 -1.71
CA VAL A 216 -16.16 -1.85 -1.20
C VAL A 216 -16.96 -3.00 -0.57
N THR A 217 -18.03 -2.72 0.18
CA THR A 217 -18.92 -3.74 0.78
C THR A 217 -19.94 -4.31 -0.19
N ASN A 218 -19.93 -3.86 -1.46
CA ASN A 218 -20.92 -4.26 -2.48
C ASN A 218 -22.38 -3.88 -2.18
N GLU A 219 -22.62 -2.96 -1.27
CA GLU A 219 -23.93 -2.32 -1.09
C GLU A 219 -24.22 -1.40 -2.28
N LEU A 220 -23.26 -0.60 -2.71
CA LEU A 220 -23.31 0.17 -3.94
C LEU A 220 -22.80 -0.69 -5.10
N LYS A 221 -23.68 -1.00 -6.03
CA LYS A 221 -23.37 -1.90 -7.16
C LYS A 221 -22.55 -1.20 -8.23
N PHE A 222 -21.71 -1.94 -8.97
CA PHE A 222 -20.99 -1.46 -10.13
C PHE A 222 -21.91 -0.84 -11.21
N SER A 223 -23.14 -1.31 -11.30
CA SER A 223 -24.16 -0.78 -12.23
C SER A 223 -24.89 0.46 -11.71
N SER A 224 -24.53 0.99 -10.55
CA SER A 224 -25.15 2.21 -10.02
C SER A 224 -24.69 3.44 -10.80
N ASP A 225 -25.53 4.49 -10.82
CA ASP A 225 -25.23 5.74 -11.50
C ASP A 225 -23.94 6.38 -10.97
N THR A 226 -23.67 6.27 -9.67
CA THR A 226 -22.46 6.82 -9.05
C THR A 226 -21.19 6.16 -9.61
N VAL A 227 -21.13 4.83 -9.64
CA VAL A 227 -19.97 4.10 -10.18
C VAL A 227 -19.85 4.27 -11.69
N THR A 228 -20.98 4.23 -12.41
CA THR A 228 -21.02 4.45 -13.86
C THR A 228 -20.54 5.86 -14.22
N ASN A 229 -20.89 6.88 -13.43
CA ASN A 229 -20.41 8.24 -13.61
C ASN A 229 -18.88 8.32 -13.42
N ALA A 230 -18.35 7.71 -12.36
CA ALA A 230 -16.91 7.69 -12.12
C ALA A 230 -16.14 6.99 -13.27
N ALA A 231 -16.64 5.85 -13.74
CA ALA A 231 -16.08 5.17 -14.90
C ALA A 231 -16.15 6.00 -16.19
N THR A 232 -17.23 6.77 -16.39
CA THR A 232 -17.39 7.65 -17.52
C THR A 232 -16.36 8.79 -17.49
N LEU A 233 -16.13 9.40 -16.33
CA LEU A 233 -15.11 10.43 -16.18
C LEU A 233 -13.71 9.88 -16.45
N LEU A 234 -13.34 8.75 -15.88
CA LEU A 234 -12.06 8.10 -16.16
C LEU A 234 -11.90 7.77 -17.65
N SER A 235 -12.97 7.28 -18.29
CA SER A 235 -13.02 7.00 -19.73
C SER A 235 -12.70 8.22 -20.60
N GLN A 236 -13.03 9.44 -20.17
CA GLN A 236 -12.68 10.67 -20.89
C GLN A 236 -11.16 10.83 -21.03
N ILE A 237 -10.39 10.40 -20.04
CA ILE A 237 -8.92 10.43 -20.12
C ILE A 237 -8.41 9.25 -20.96
N MET A 238 -8.88 8.05 -20.67
CA MET A 238 -8.30 6.82 -21.23
C MET A 238 -8.66 6.56 -22.69
N HIS A 239 -9.82 7.01 -23.15
CA HIS A 239 -10.35 6.67 -24.47
C HIS A 239 -10.52 7.88 -25.41
N THR A 240 -10.22 9.11 -24.99
CA THR A 240 -10.19 10.23 -25.90
C THR A 240 -8.95 10.16 -26.79
N GLU A 241 -9.15 10.29 -28.09
CA GLU A 241 -8.08 10.22 -29.08
C GLU A 241 -6.99 11.26 -28.79
N ASN A 242 -5.73 10.85 -28.85
CA ASN A 242 -4.55 11.67 -28.59
C ASN A 242 -4.40 12.19 -27.14
N TYR A 243 -5.21 11.74 -26.18
CA TYR A 243 -5.03 12.15 -24.80
C TYR A 243 -3.85 11.46 -24.13
N VAL A 244 -3.62 10.19 -24.42
CA VAL A 244 -2.53 9.41 -23.79
C VAL A 244 -1.41 9.15 -24.79
N VAL A 245 -0.17 9.30 -24.33
CA VAL A 245 1.01 8.97 -25.13
C VAL A 245 0.94 7.52 -25.60
N GLY A 246 1.06 7.31 -26.93
CA GLY A 246 0.95 6.01 -27.56
C GLY A 246 -0.48 5.49 -27.73
N GLY A 247 -1.49 6.25 -27.31
CA GLY A 247 -2.91 5.91 -27.45
C GLY A 247 -3.41 4.87 -26.45
N THR A 248 -4.66 4.46 -26.61
CA THR A 248 -5.34 3.52 -25.70
C THR A 248 -4.63 2.18 -25.54
N ASP A 249 -4.03 1.64 -26.61
CA ASP A 249 -3.31 0.36 -26.55
C ASP A 249 -2.02 0.44 -25.71
N ALA A 250 -1.40 1.64 -25.65
CA ALA A 250 -0.24 1.87 -24.83
C ALA A 250 -0.55 1.83 -23.33
N ILE A 251 -1.77 2.23 -22.93
CA ILE A 251 -2.19 2.23 -21.51
C ILE A 251 -2.00 0.85 -20.88
N VAL A 252 -2.43 -0.21 -21.52
CA VAL A 252 -2.39 -1.57 -21.00
C VAL A 252 -1.05 -2.28 -21.19
N SER A 253 -0.18 -1.73 -22.03
CA SER A 253 1.13 -2.33 -22.37
C SER A 253 2.32 -1.58 -21.77
N THR A 254 2.13 -0.31 -21.35
CA THR A 254 3.19 0.48 -20.72
C THR A 254 3.30 0.13 -19.24
N TYR A 255 4.51 -0.27 -18.82
CA TYR A 255 4.81 -0.50 -17.41
C TYR A 255 4.62 0.81 -16.62
N PHE A 256 3.91 0.73 -15.50
CA PHE A 256 3.52 1.94 -14.75
C PHE A 256 4.71 2.79 -14.32
N GLY A 257 5.83 2.16 -13.92
CA GLY A 257 7.05 2.84 -13.51
C GLY A 257 7.76 3.62 -14.62
N ASN A 258 7.46 3.35 -15.90
CA ASN A 258 8.04 4.04 -17.07
C ASN A 258 7.04 5.00 -17.74
N ALA A 259 5.81 5.06 -17.25
CA ALA A 259 4.77 5.87 -17.88
C ALA A 259 5.13 7.36 -17.96
N GLN A 260 5.92 7.87 -17.02
CA GLN A 260 6.38 9.26 -16.97
C GLN A 260 7.57 9.59 -17.88
N ASP A 261 8.27 8.61 -18.45
CA ASP A 261 9.49 8.83 -19.25
C ASP A 261 9.31 9.88 -20.37
N PRO A 262 8.17 9.92 -21.10
CA PRO A 262 7.92 10.95 -22.11
C PRO A 262 7.90 12.39 -21.58
N MET A 263 7.70 12.59 -20.27
CA MET A 263 7.75 13.94 -19.68
C MET A 263 9.17 14.51 -19.62
N PHE A 264 10.21 13.66 -19.74
CA PHE A 264 11.61 14.04 -19.57
C PHE A 264 12.43 13.86 -20.84
N SER A 265 11.79 13.53 -21.97
CA SER A 265 12.44 13.26 -23.26
C SER A 265 12.35 14.41 -24.26
#